data_bf6cb68497f4f58f3ed402187dc2f5ec
#
_entry.id   bf6cb68497f4f58f3ed402187dc2f5ec
#
_cell.length_a   1.000
_cell.length_b   1.000
_cell.length_c   1.000
_cell.angle_alpha   90.00
_cell.angle_beta   90.00
_cell.angle_gamma   90.00
#
_symmetry.space_group_name_H-M   'P 1'
#
loop_
_entity.id
_entity.type
_entity.pdbx_description
1 polymer ?
#
loop_
_entity_poly.entity_id
_entity_poly.type
_entity_poly.pdbx_seq_one_letter_code
_entity_poly.pdbx_strand_id
1 'polypeptide(L)'
;MNIKKIGLTALAASLVSVSAHAGEMTVAGSASITAEGYSGEQLNAGSGFSMGNQLTFSGSGELDNGLNVSLSFVIDQADDTLPFDGHSVTVSSDALGTLKFSGEGGSSASTSIDGSAAGDVWDTFDGARGGTTGVAVSDSGTGDNSVFYTLPSMVDGLAINASYQPQGSNRESGTGWGVSYTGVEGLTAKYAVTDEVGTTTALSGDQTVWNVSYAYGPVTATASNSDFDVETVASDQELSSYAISYTISDELSVTYGVEDIEKGG
;
A
#
# COMPACT_ATOMS: atom_id res chain seq x y z
N MET A 1 21.49 28.14 -22.71
CA MET A 1 21.53 26.69 -22.39
C MET A 1 20.96 26.49 -20.98
N ASN A 2 19.95 25.67 -20.80
CA ASN A 2 19.17 25.63 -19.55
C ASN A 2 19.85 24.70 -18.54
N ILE A 3 20.40 25.25 -17.46
CA ILE A 3 21.20 24.55 -16.43
C ILE A 3 20.44 23.35 -15.85
N LYS A 4 19.10 23.44 -15.75
CA LYS A 4 18.25 22.32 -15.29
C LYS A 4 18.28 21.09 -16.19
N LYS A 5 18.43 21.29 -17.51
CA LYS A 5 18.55 20.17 -18.46
C LYS A 5 19.92 19.52 -18.41
N ILE A 6 20.98 20.28 -18.10
CA ILE A 6 22.33 19.73 -17.98
C ILE A 6 22.45 18.87 -16.71
N GLY A 7 21.89 19.32 -15.58
CA GLY A 7 21.91 18.56 -14.33
C GLY A 7 21.20 17.20 -14.46
N LEU A 8 20.03 17.18 -15.08
CA LEU A 8 19.27 15.94 -15.26
C LEU A 8 19.97 14.98 -16.25
N THR A 9 20.55 15.53 -17.34
CA THR A 9 21.29 14.73 -18.32
C THR A 9 22.60 14.18 -17.73
N ALA A 10 23.29 14.93 -16.88
CA ALA A 10 24.52 14.48 -16.23
C ALA A 10 24.22 13.38 -15.19
N LEU A 11 23.13 13.49 -14.45
CA LEU A 11 22.69 12.46 -13.50
C LEU A 11 22.28 11.17 -14.26
N ALA A 12 21.48 11.27 -15.31
CA ALA A 12 21.13 10.14 -16.17
C ALA A 12 22.35 9.50 -16.83
N ALA A 13 23.30 10.28 -17.32
CA ALA A 13 24.53 9.76 -17.90
C ALA A 13 25.46 9.10 -16.89
N SER A 14 25.52 9.59 -15.63
CA SER A 14 26.31 8.96 -14.58
C SER A 14 25.72 7.63 -14.10
N LEU A 15 24.39 7.49 -14.15
CA LEU A 15 23.69 6.25 -13.81
C LEU A 15 23.82 5.19 -14.91
N VAL A 16 23.90 5.58 -16.18
CA VAL A 16 24.13 4.66 -17.32
C VAL A 16 25.57 4.17 -17.38
N SER A 17 26.53 4.85 -16.77
CA SER A 17 27.96 4.46 -16.80
C SER A 17 28.35 3.39 -15.78
N VAL A 18 27.45 2.99 -14.89
CA VAL A 18 27.72 1.97 -13.88
C VAL A 18 27.25 0.60 -14.37
N SER A 19 28.16 -0.06 -15.04
CA SER A 19 28.21 -1.48 -15.39
C SER A 19 27.35 -2.00 -16.55
N ALA A 20 28.00 -2.78 -17.36
CA ALA A 20 27.46 -3.52 -18.52
C ALA A 20 26.52 -4.70 -18.13
N HIS A 21 26.06 -4.77 -16.88
CA HIS A 21 25.14 -5.78 -16.36
C HIS A 21 23.98 -5.19 -15.55
N ALA A 22 23.93 -3.86 -15.39
CA ALA A 22 22.76 -3.23 -14.80
C ALA A 22 21.67 -3.09 -15.87
N GLY A 23 20.53 -3.67 -15.61
CA GLY A 23 19.34 -3.45 -16.42
C GLY A 23 18.99 -1.96 -16.54
N GLU A 24 18.11 -1.64 -17.44
CA GLU A 24 17.66 -0.28 -17.69
C GLU A 24 17.13 0.38 -16.40
N MET A 25 17.71 1.53 -16.04
CA MET A 25 17.19 2.34 -14.95
C MET A 25 16.18 3.34 -15.50
N THR A 26 15.02 3.37 -14.89
CA THR A 26 13.95 4.32 -15.21
C THR A 26 13.75 5.30 -14.08
N VAL A 27 13.37 6.52 -14.39
CA VAL A 27 12.95 7.55 -13.44
C VAL A 27 11.55 7.98 -13.83
N ALA A 28 10.60 7.76 -12.93
CA ALA A 28 9.23 8.23 -13.06
C ALA A 28 8.96 9.27 -11.98
N GLY A 29 8.07 10.22 -12.28
CA GLY A 29 7.68 11.24 -11.31
C GLY A 29 6.24 11.64 -11.46
N SER A 30 5.62 11.99 -10.36
CA SER A 30 4.27 12.56 -10.29
C SER A 30 4.27 13.83 -9.46
N ALA A 31 3.34 14.71 -9.75
CA ALA A 31 3.03 15.87 -8.93
C ALA A 31 1.52 16.10 -8.97
N SER A 32 0.94 16.40 -7.82
CA SER A 32 -0.47 16.73 -7.68
C SER A 32 -0.63 18.10 -7.01
N ILE A 33 -1.73 18.77 -7.32
CA ILE A 33 -2.16 19.98 -6.63
C ILE A 33 -3.60 19.74 -6.21
N THR A 34 -3.85 19.82 -4.92
CA THR A 34 -5.18 19.72 -4.35
C THR A 34 -5.58 21.09 -3.81
N ALA A 35 -6.73 21.59 -4.27
CA ALA A 35 -7.31 22.85 -3.78
C ALA A 35 -8.55 22.52 -2.96
N GLU A 36 -8.61 23.00 -1.72
CA GLU A 36 -9.66 22.71 -0.77
C GLU A 36 -10.25 23.99 -0.21
N GLY A 37 -11.55 23.98 0.02
CA GLY A 37 -12.26 25.09 0.64
C GLY A 37 -13.22 24.58 1.72
N TYR A 38 -13.10 25.12 2.92
CA TYR A 38 -13.93 24.79 4.06
C TYR A 38 -14.77 25.97 4.47
N SER A 39 -16.03 25.70 4.84
CA SER A 39 -16.94 26.69 5.40
C SER A 39 -17.48 26.22 6.74
N GLY A 40 -17.73 27.15 7.67
CA GLY A 40 -18.29 26.87 8.99
C GLY A 40 -17.44 27.44 10.13
N GLU A 41 -17.82 27.11 11.36
CA GLU A 41 -17.16 27.59 12.59
C GLU A 41 -15.92 26.75 12.99
N GLN A 42 -15.30 26.07 12.06
CA GLN A 42 -14.14 25.23 12.34
C GLN A 42 -12.84 26.07 12.34
N LEU A 43 -11.88 25.66 13.15
CA LEU A 43 -10.56 26.31 13.28
C LEU A 43 -9.80 26.44 11.95
N ASN A 44 -10.17 25.65 10.93
CA ASN A 44 -9.54 25.61 9.61
C ASN A 44 -10.46 26.09 8.49
N ALA A 45 -11.48 26.91 8.79
CA ALA A 45 -12.32 27.50 7.74
C ALA A 45 -11.49 28.41 6.83
N GLY A 46 -11.57 28.18 5.53
CA GLY A 46 -10.80 28.95 4.54
C GLY A 46 -10.60 28.15 3.26
N SER A 47 -9.72 28.65 2.42
CA SER A 47 -9.29 27.99 1.20
C SER A 47 -7.78 27.82 1.21
N GLY A 48 -7.30 26.65 0.85
CA GLY A 48 -5.90 26.32 0.76
C GLY A 48 -5.59 25.48 -0.48
N PHE A 49 -4.32 25.28 -0.73
CA PHE A 49 -3.88 24.24 -1.66
C PHE A 49 -2.71 23.49 -1.04
N SER A 50 -2.63 22.22 -1.35
CA SER A 50 -1.47 21.38 -1.05
C SER A 50 -0.89 20.83 -2.34
N MET A 51 0.37 20.48 -2.31
CA MET A 51 1.08 19.86 -3.43
C MET A 51 1.74 18.58 -2.94
N GLY A 52 1.46 17.49 -3.67
CA GLY A 52 2.22 16.25 -3.54
C GLY A 52 3.20 16.12 -4.70
N ASN A 53 4.36 15.54 -4.45
CA ASN A 53 5.30 15.16 -5.49
C ASN A 53 6.05 13.89 -5.10
N GLN A 54 6.39 13.08 -6.09
CA GLN A 54 7.10 11.83 -5.91
C GLN A 54 8.04 11.59 -7.08
N LEU A 55 9.22 11.06 -6.80
CA LEU A 55 10.16 10.53 -7.78
C LEU A 55 10.48 9.09 -7.44
N THR A 56 10.27 8.20 -8.41
CA THR A 56 10.61 6.78 -8.29
C THR A 56 11.75 6.43 -9.24
N PHE A 57 12.80 5.86 -8.70
CA PHE A 57 13.92 5.29 -9.43
C PHE A 57 13.76 3.78 -9.43
N SER A 58 13.68 3.17 -10.60
CA SER A 58 13.54 1.73 -10.75
C SER A 58 14.63 1.16 -11.66
N GLY A 59 15.16 0.02 -11.31
CA GLY A 59 16.09 -0.72 -12.13
C GLY A 59 15.79 -2.22 -12.07
N SER A 60 16.02 -2.92 -13.16
CA SER A 60 15.84 -4.37 -13.20
C SER A 60 16.89 -5.02 -14.09
N GLY A 61 17.18 -6.27 -13.81
CA GLY A 61 18.09 -7.09 -14.60
C GLY A 61 17.92 -8.57 -14.31
N GLU A 62 18.38 -9.40 -15.24
CA GLU A 62 18.42 -10.84 -15.07
C GLU A 62 19.84 -11.26 -14.68
N LEU A 63 19.95 -12.13 -13.68
CA LEU A 63 21.20 -12.74 -13.28
C LEU A 63 21.53 -13.95 -14.16
N ASP A 64 22.80 -14.33 -14.21
CA ASP A 64 23.29 -15.49 -15.00
C ASP A 64 22.60 -16.81 -14.67
N ASN A 65 21.98 -16.92 -13.50
CA ASN A 65 21.22 -18.10 -13.05
C ASN A 65 19.71 -18.04 -13.40
N GLY A 66 19.28 -17.02 -14.19
CA GLY A 66 17.89 -16.85 -14.62
C GLY A 66 16.97 -16.21 -13.58
N LEU A 67 17.51 -15.69 -12.46
CA LEU A 67 16.72 -14.89 -11.52
C LEU A 67 16.61 -13.44 -12.00
N ASN A 68 15.42 -12.88 -11.94
CA ASN A 68 15.19 -11.46 -12.16
C ASN A 68 15.37 -10.71 -10.85
N VAL A 69 16.11 -9.62 -10.88
CA VAL A 69 16.29 -8.71 -9.75
C VAL A 69 15.79 -7.34 -10.14
N SER A 70 15.00 -6.71 -9.29
CA SER A 70 14.60 -5.32 -9.44
C SER A 70 14.82 -4.52 -8.16
N LEU A 71 15.06 -3.23 -8.35
CA LEU A 71 15.26 -2.24 -7.31
C LEU A 71 14.23 -1.14 -7.48
N SER A 72 13.75 -0.61 -6.36
CA SER A 72 12.92 0.59 -6.36
C SER A 72 13.33 1.50 -5.20
N PHE A 73 13.43 2.80 -5.51
CA PHE A 73 13.66 3.85 -4.52
C PHE A 73 12.66 4.97 -4.78
N VAL A 74 11.95 5.36 -3.75
CA VAL A 74 10.95 6.43 -3.81
C VAL A 74 11.46 7.61 -3.01
N ILE A 75 11.39 8.80 -3.61
CA ILE A 75 11.67 10.07 -2.96
C ILE A 75 10.37 10.86 -2.99
N ASP A 76 9.88 11.23 -1.84
CA ASP A 76 8.67 11.99 -1.63
C ASP A 76 8.97 13.23 -0.78
N GLN A 77 8.14 14.25 -0.88
CA GLN A 77 8.26 15.48 -0.10
C GLN A 77 7.47 15.42 1.22
N ALA A 78 6.68 14.39 1.44
CA ALA A 78 5.76 14.33 2.58
C ALA A 78 6.45 14.14 3.93
N ASP A 79 7.70 13.70 3.94
CA ASP A 79 8.44 13.44 5.17
C ASP A 79 9.52 14.51 5.44
N ASP A 80 9.30 15.32 6.48
CA ASP A 80 10.22 16.39 6.89
C ASP A 80 11.60 15.90 7.40
N THR A 81 11.78 14.57 7.54
CA THR A 81 12.95 14.00 8.24
C THR A 81 13.86 13.16 7.36
N LEU A 82 13.35 12.47 6.35
CA LEU A 82 14.15 11.63 5.44
C LEU A 82 13.67 11.81 3.99
N PRO A 83 14.58 11.94 3.02
CA PRO A 83 14.21 12.14 1.62
C PRO A 83 13.76 10.84 0.92
N PHE A 84 13.81 9.69 1.58
CA PHE A 84 13.38 8.40 1.05
C PHE A 84 12.08 7.97 1.72
N ASP A 85 11.06 7.76 0.91
CA ASP A 85 9.73 7.28 1.33
C ASP A 85 9.56 5.77 1.14
N GLY A 86 10.44 5.17 0.42
CA GLY A 86 10.42 3.72 0.24
C GLY A 86 11.61 3.19 -0.55
N HIS A 87 12.09 2.02 -0.16
CA HIS A 87 13.10 1.34 -0.93
C HIS A 87 12.96 -0.17 -0.81
N SER A 88 13.13 -0.87 -1.94
CA SER A 88 12.99 -2.32 -1.99
C SER A 88 13.88 -2.98 -3.01
N VAL A 89 14.18 -4.25 -2.75
CA VAL A 89 14.80 -5.19 -3.67
C VAL A 89 13.87 -6.37 -3.87
N THR A 90 13.58 -6.71 -5.12
CA THR A 90 12.77 -7.87 -5.46
C THR A 90 13.60 -8.87 -6.25
N VAL A 91 13.51 -10.14 -5.87
CA VAL A 91 14.10 -11.27 -6.58
C VAL A 91 12.98 -12.21 -7.01
N SER A 92 12.91 -12.57 -8.28
CA SER A 92 11.81 -13.39 -8.80
C SER A 92 12.25 -14.37 -9.88
N SER A 93 11.48 -15.44 -10.00
CA SER A 93 11.48 -16.34 -11.14
C SER A 93 10.14 -17.07 -11.24
N ASP A 94 9.81 -17.59 -12.40
CA ASP A 94 8.59 -18.37 -12.61
C ASP A 94 8.53 -19.62 -11.72
N ALA A 95 9.67 -20.23 -11.43
CA ALA A 95 9.76 -21.46 -10.66
C ALA A 95 9.73 -21.25 -9.14
N LEU A 96 10.26 -20.10 -8.66
CA LEU A 96 10.45 -19.84 -7.23
C LEU A 96 9.51 -18.77 -6.69
N GLY A 97 8.74 -18.09 -7.57
CA GLY A 97 7.89 -16.99 -7.17
C GLY A 97 8.67 -15.69 -6.97
N THR A 98 8.16 -14.82 -6.10
CA THR A 98 8.69 -13.47 -5.90
C THR A 98 9.00 -13.22 -4.43
N LEU A 99 10.22 -12.81 -4.15
CA LEU A 99 10.68 -12.41 -2.82
C LEU A 99 11.04 -10.92 -2.84
N LYS A 100 10.33 -10.12 -2.06
CA LYS A 100 10.57 -8.68 -1.93
C LYS A 100 11.11 -8.37 -0.53
N PHE A 101 12.21 -7.66 -0.48
CA PHE A 101 12.77 -7.05 0.72
C PHE A 101 12.48 -5.56 0.67
N SER A 102 11.83 -5.05 1.69
CA SER A 102 11.53 -3.61 1.83
C SER A 102 12.29 -3.09 3.05
N GLY A 103 13.12 -2.07 2.83
CA GLY A 103 13.75 -1.35 3.93
C GLY A 103 12.79 -0.33 4.53
N GLU A 104 11.91 0.24 3.70
CA GLU A 104 10.86 1.18 4.05
C GLU A 104 9.71 1.05 3.05
N GLY A 105 8.47 1.33 3.44
CA GLY A 105 7.30 1.25 2.57
C GLY A 105 6.95 -0.17 2.13
N GLY A 106 7.19 -1.17 2.97
CA GLY A 106 6.77 -2.55 2.75
C GLY A 106 5.31 -2.79 3.15
N SER A 107 4.90 -4.04 3.09
CA SER A 107 3.57 -4.46 3.50
C SER A 107 3.65 -5.79 4.26
N SER A 108 2.77 -5.97 5.23
CA SER A 108 2.45 -7.29 5.78
C SER A 108 1.44 -8.00 4.87
N ALA A 109 1.10 -9.24 5.17
CA ALA A 109 0.08 -9.95 4.42
C ALA A 109 -1.29 -9.26 4.55
N SER A 110 -1.67 -8.80 5.74
CA SER A 110 -2.91 -8.07 6.00
C SER A 110 -2.92 -6.70 5.35
N THR A 111 -1.86 -5.90 5.49
CA THR A 111 -1.78 -4.55 4.89
C THR A 111 -1.66 -4.56 3.37
N SER A 112 -1.39 -5.72 2.76
CA SER A 112 -1.47 -5.90 1.31
C SER A 112 -2.91 -6.00 0.77
N ILE A 113 -3.90 -6.08 1.66
CA ILE A 113 -5.32 -6.15 1.32
C ILE A 113 -5.98 -4.86 1.78
N ASP A 114 -6.72 -4.23 0.88
CA ASP A 114 -7.61 -3.14 1.23
C ASP A 114 -8.76 -3.68 2.10
N GLY A 115 -8.75 -3.34 3.38
CA GLY A 115 -9.75 -3.71 4.37
C GLY A 115 -10.93 -2.74 4.43
N SER A 116 -10.86 -1.61 3.70
CA SER A 116 -11.87 -0.55 3.67
C SER A 116 -12.46 -0.40 2.26
N ALA A 117 -13.31 -1.33 1.83
CA ALA A 117 -13.88 -1.36 0.48
C ALA A 117 -14.68 -0.10 0.09
N ALA A 118 -15.21 0.64 1.07
CA ALA A 118 -15.92 1.89 0.87
C ALA A 118 -15.02 3.12 1.13
N GLY A 119 -13.81 2.91 1.65
CA GLY A 119 -12.91 3.96 2.14
C GLY A 119 -12.47 4.93 1.06
N ASP A 120 -12.24 4.46 -0.16
CA ASP A 120 -11.85 5.31 -1.29
C ASP A 120 -12.80 6.48 -1.53
N VAL A 121 -14.07 6.36 -1.11
CA VAL A 121 -15.05 7.44 -1.19
C VAL A 121 -14.82 8.48 -0.10
N TRP A 122 -14.36 8.06 1.08
CA TRP A 122 -14.19 8.89 2.27
C TRP A 122 -12.78 9.44 2.41
N ASP A 123 -11.76 8.69 2.01
CA ASP A 123 -10.35 9.06 2.14
C ASP A 123 -10.04 10.40 1.47
N THR A 124 -10.70 10.70 0.37
CA THR A 124 -10.60 12.01 -0.29
C THR A 124 -11.08 13.17 0.59
N PHE A 125 -11.96 12.91 1.55
CA PHE A 125 -12.57 13.95 2.39
C PHE A 125 -12.07 13.94 3.82
N ASP A 126 -11.62 12.82 4.34
CA ASP A 126 -11.23 12.65 5.74
C ASP A 126 -9.85 13.24 6.05
N GLY A 127 -8.88 13.05 5.18
CA GLY A 127 -7.53 13.60 5.31
C GLY A 127 -7.50 15.13 5.30
N ALA A 128 -8.46 15.74 4.64
CA ALA A 128 -8.59 17.19 4.50
C ALA A 128 -9.07 17.90 5.78
N ARG A 129 -9.63 17.19 6.74
CA ARG A 129 -10.26 17.81 7.93
C ARG A 129 -9.32 18.01 9.12
N GLY A 130 -8.05 17.71 8.98
CA GLY A 130 -7.08 18.05 10.03
C GLY A 130 -7.46 17.53 11.41
N GLY A 131 -7.57 16.21 11.55
CA GLY A 131 -7.52 15.57 12.86
C GLY A 131 -8.81 15.07 13.44
N THR A 132 -9.80 14.75 12.66
CA THR A 132 -10.86 13.87 13.11
C THR A 132 -10.95 12.66 12.21
N THR A 133 -10.18 11.69 12.60
CA THR A 133 -10.54 10.29 12.52
C THR A 133 -11.26 9.93 11.25
N GLY A 134 -10.51 9.82 10.17
CA GLY A 134 -10.85 8.84 9.17
C GLY A 134 -11.13 7.53 9.89
N VAL A 135 -12.00 6.72 9.37
CA VAL A 135 -12.24 5.38 9.86
C VAL A 135 -10.99 4.56 9.49
N ALA A 136 -9.89 4.82 10.18
CA ALA A 136 -8.69 4.03 10.01
C ALA A 136 -8.63 3.02 11.15
N VAL A 137 -8.69 1.77 10.82
CA VAL A 137 -8.22 0.72 11.71
C VAL A 137 -6.73 0.91 11.88
N SER A 138 -6.25 0.85 13.10
CA SER A 138 -4.83 0.87 13.37
C SER A 138 -4.18 -0.25 12.57
N ASP A 139 -3.33 0.16 11.67
CA ASP A 139 -2.57 -0.71 10.83
C ASP A 139 -1.35 -1.17 11.62
N SER A 140 -1.12 -2.42 11.62
CA SER A 140 -0.27 -3.09 12.56
C SER A 140 1.20 -3.13 12.18
N GLY A 141 1.60 -2.74 11.01
CA GLY A 141 2.99 -2.84 10.60
C GLY A 141 3.51 -1.56 9.97
N THR A 142 4.69 -1.13 10.37
CA THR A 142 5.37 -0.02 9.67
C THR A 142 5.79 -0.40 8.25
N GLY A 143 5.69 -1.69 7.88
CA GLY A 143 6.19 -2.19 6.60
C GLY A 143 7.72 -2.12 6.44
N ASP A 144 8.41 -1.51 7.40
CA ASP A 144 9.85 -1.29 7.33
C ASP A 144 10.64 -2.55 7.69
N ASN A 145 11.74 -2.75 6.99
CA ASN A 145 12.60 -3.93 7.16
C ASN A 145 11.81 -5.23 7.05
N SER A 146 10.91 -5.31 6.10
CA SER A 146 10.02 -6.45 5.91
C SER A 146 10.43 -7.32 4.72
N VAL A 147 9.99 -8.56 4.77
CA VAL A 147 10.12 -9.54 3.70
C VAL A 147 8.72 -9.99 3.29
N PHE A 148 8.43 -9.92 2.01
CA PHE A 148 7.17 -10.37 1.43
C PHE A 148 7.45 -11.40 0.34
N TYR A 149 6.88 -12.58 0.49
CA TYR A 149 7.06 -13.68 -0.46
C TYR A 149 5.73 -14.05 -1.10
N THR A 150 5.69 -14.06 -2.42
CA THR A 150 4.57 -14.57 -3.19
C THR A 150 5.00 -15.88 -3.87
N LEU A 151 4.26 -16.96 -3.60
CA LEU A 151 4.53 -18.27 -4.19
C LEU A 151 4.36 -18.21 -5.73
N PRO A 152 5.05 -19.08 -6.46
CA PRO A 152 4.81 -19.23 -7.89
C PRO A 152 3.34 -19.64 -8.13
N SER A 153 2.76 -19.15 -9.22
CA SER A 153 1.39 -19.51 -9.59
C SER A 153 1.28 -21.00 -9.87
N MET A 154 0.56 -21.72 -9.02
CA MET A 154 0.29 -23.16 -9.17
C MET A 154 -1.11 -23.43 -9.72
N VAL A 155 -2.04 -22.51 -9.51
CA VAL A 155 -3.41 -22.55 -9.96
C VAL A 155 -3.76 -21.22 -10.56
N ASP A 156 -4.41 -21.24 -11.70
CA ASP A 156 -4.80 -20.02 -12.39
C ASP A 156 -5.74 -19.16 -11.52
N GLY A 157 -5.42 -17.88 -11.41
CA GLY A 157 -6.13 -16.93 -10.56
C GLY A 157 -5.89 -17.06 -9.05
N LEU A 158 -5.11 -18.03 -8.58
CA LEU A 158 -4.77 -18.18 -7.16
C LEU A 158 -3.36 -17.65 -6.87
N ALA A 159 -3.24 -16.69 -5.96
CA ALA A 159 -1.96 -16.26 -5.40
C ALA A 159 -1.94 -16.48 -3.88
N ILE A 160 -0.81 -16.96 -3.37
CA ILE A 160 -0.56 -17.17 -1.95
C ILE A 160 0.68 -16.37 -1.59
N ASN A 161 0.62 -15.64 -0.49
CA ASN A 161 1.74 -14.87 0.00
C ASN A 161 2.02 -15.14 1.48
N ALA A 162 3.22 -14.78 1.90
CA ALA A 162 3.65 -14.76 3.29
C ALA A 162 4.49 -13.51 3.54
N SER A 163 4.37 -12.94 4.73
CA SER A 163 5.16 -11.80 5.17
C SER A 163 5.92 -12.12 6.44
N TYR A 164 7.05 -11.47 6.59
CA TYR A 164 7.87 -11.56 7.80
C TYR A 164 8.50 -10.20 8.08
N GLN A 165 8.35 -9.74 9.30
CA GLN A 165 9.02 -8.56 9.80
C GLN A 165 9.94 -8.97 10.94
N PRO A 166 11.27 -8.80 10.80
CA PRO A 166 12.20 -9.18 11.85
C PRO A 166 12.09 -8.26 13.07
N GLN A 167 12.48 -8.79 14.22
CA GLN A 167 12.55 -8.03 15.46
C GLN A 167 13.39 -6.76 15.31
N GLY A 168 12.87 -5.66 15.83
CA GLY A 168 13.55 -4.36 15.91
C GLY A 168 13.88 -3.97 17.35
N SER A 169 14.37 -2.74 17.54
CA SER A 169 14.77 -2.25 18.87
C SER A 169 13.61 -2.13 19.84
N ASN A 170 12.39 -1.95 19.35
CA ASN A 170 11.19 -1.68 20.14
C ASN A 170 9.99 -2.55 19.70
N ARG A 171 10.24 -3.64 18.98
CA ARG A 171 9.21 -4.57 18.50
C ARG A 171 9.77 -5.98 18.42
N GLU A 172 8.90 -6.95 18.57
CA GLU A 172 9.22 -8.36 18.28
C GLU A 172 9.07 -8.65 16.78
N SER A 173 9.16 -9.91 16.39
CA SER A 173 8.98 -10.29 14.98
C SER A 173 7.52 -10.55 14.67
N GLY A 174 7.03 -10.04 13.54
CA GLY A 174 5.71 -10.34 13.02
C GLY A 174 5.75 -11.30 11.84
N THR A 175 4.70 -12.11 11.69
CA THR A 175 4.52 -13.04 10.57
C THR A 175 3.09 -12.99 10.05
N GLY A 176 2.93 -13.15 8.75
CA GLY A 176 1.61 -13.18 8.14
C GLY A 176 1.54 -14.09 6.92
N TRP A 177 0.33 -14.43 6.54
CA TRP A 177 0.06 -15.10 5.28
C TRP A 177 -1.26 -14.61 4.68
N GLY A 178 -1.37 -14.69 3.37
CA GLY A 178 -2.56 -14.28 2.65
C GLY A 178 -2.81 -15.10 1.41
N VAL A 179 -4.04 -15.04 0.94
CA VAL A 179 -4.50 -15.66 -0.28
C VAL A 179 -5.36 -14.70 -1.06
N SER A 180 -5.19 -14.66 -2.38
CA SER A 180 -6.09 -13.97 -3.28
C SER A 180 -6.51 -14.87 -4.43
N TYR A 181 -7.76 -14.72 -4.86
CA TYR A 181 -8.33 -15.51 -5.93
C TYR A 181 -9.09 -14.62 -6.93
N THR A 182 -8.74 -14.77 -8.20
CA THR A 182 -9.33 -14.06 -9.34
C THR A 182 -9.71 -14.99 -10.50
N GLY A 183 -9.78 -16.31 -10.24
CA GLY A 183 -10.02 -17.34 -11.26
C GLY A 183 -11.46 -17.39 -11.80
N VAL A 184 -12.38 -16.59 -11.26
CA VAL A 184 -13.74 -16.40 -11.78
C VAL A 184 -13.87 -15.00 -12.35
N GLU A 185 -14.38 -14.89 -13.57
CA GLU A 185 -14.56 -13.60 -14.22
C GLU A 185 -15.39 -12.62 -13.34
N GLY A 186 -14.85 -11.43 -13.16
CA GLY A 186 -15.44 -10.39 -12.32
C GLY A 186 -15.26 -10.58 -10.81
N LEU A 187 -14.82 -11.74 -10.33
CA LEU A 187 -14.61 -11.99 -8.90
C LEU A 187 -13.16 -11.73 -8.50
N THR A 188 -13.00 -10.96 -7.44
CA THR A 188 -11.75 -10.88 -6.66
C THR A 188 -12.07 -11.20 -5.21
N ALA A 189 -11.39 -12.17 -4.62
CA ALA A 189 -11.51 -12.49 -3.20
C ALA A 189 -10.13 -12.55 -2.58
N LYS A 190 -9.96 -11.88 -1.44
CA LYS A 190 -8.69 -11.81 -0.72
C LYS A 190 -8.93 -12.08 0.76
N TYR A 191 -7.98 -12.73 1.39
CA TYR A 191 -7.96 -12.99 2.83
C TYR A 191 -6.53 -13.01 3.33
N ALA A 192 -6.26 -12.39 4.46
CA ALA A 192 -4.95 -12.47 5.10
C ALA A 192 -5.06 -12.38 6.62
N VAL A 193 -4.05 -12.93 7.26
CA VAL A 193 -3.82 -12.83 8.71
C VAL A 193 -2.38 -12.44 8.94
N THR A 194 -2.15 -11.53 9.87
CA THR A 194 -0.82 -11.15 10.32
C THR A 194 -0.81 -11.11 11.84
N ASP A 195 0.13 -11.82 12.43
CA ASP A 195 0.51 -11.68 13.83
C ASP A 195 1.41 -10.44 13.92
N GLU A 196 0.92 -9.42 14.56
CA GLU A 196 1.50 -8.10 14.57
C GLU A 196 2.10 -7.78 15.91
N VAL A 197 3.27 -7.25 15.83
CA VAL A 197 4.00 -6.86 17.03
C VAL A 197 4.39 -5.41 16.95
N GLY A 198 3.50 -4.58 17.42
CA GLY A 198 3.68 -3.15 17.47
C GLY A 198 4.78 -2.69 18.43
N THR A 199 5.07 -1.40 18.40
CA THR A 199 6.05 -0.77 19.30
C THR A 199 5.60 -0.69 20.76
N THR A 200 4.35 -1.02 21.02
CA THR A 200 3.75 -1.07 22.37
C THR A 200 2.74 -2.21 22.42
N THR A 201 2.45 -2.73 23.60
CA THR A 201 1.42 -3.76 23.81
C THR A 201 0.02 -3.35 23.35
N ALA A 202 -0.24 -2.06 23.21
CA ALA A 202 -1.49 -1.53 22.68
C ALA A 202 -1.58 -1.59 21.14
N LEU A 203 -0.50 -1.99 20.46
CA LEU A 203 -0.40 -2.13 19.01
C LEU A 203 0.06 -3.54 18.61
N SER A 204 0.15 -4.46 19.60
CA SER A 204 0.51 -5.85 19.34
C SER A 204 -0.74 -6.70 19.36
N GLY A 205 -0.93 -7.52 18.36
CA GLY A 205 -2.11 -8.38 18.24
C GLY A 205 -2.19 -9.04 16.88
N ASP A 206 -3.29 -9.70 16.63
CA ASP A 206 -3.58 -10.39 15.38
C ASP A 206 -4.47 -9.52 14.50
N GLN A 207 -4.07 -9.31 13.26
CA GLN A 207 -4.91 -8.65 12.27
C GLN A 207 -5.43 -9.65 11.25
N THR A 208 -6.74 -9.71 11.09
CA THR A 208 -7.41 -10.45 10.04
C THR A 208 -8.08 -9.50 9.07
N VAL A 209 -7.79 -9.63 7.78
CA VAL A 209 -8.39 -8.81 6.72
C VAL A 209 -8.97 -9.69 5.63
N TRP A 210 -10.16 -9.36 5.17
CA TRP A 210 -10.69 -9.92 3.94
C TRP A 210 -11.36 -8.85 3.07
N ASN A 211 -11.33 -9.09 1.77
CA ASN A 211 -11.99 -8.23 0.77
C ASN A 211 -12.54 -9.12 -0.34
N VAL A 212 -13.80 -8.91 -0.68
CA VAL A 212 -14.46 -9.58 -1.80
C VAL A 212 -15.11 -8.55 -2.69
N SER A 213 -14.75 -8.55 -3.97
CA SER A 213 -15.34 -7.68 -4.99
C SER A 213 -15.87 -8.51 -6.14
N TYR A 214 -17.06 -8.14 -6.63
CA TYR A 214 -17.66 -8.78 -7.80
C TYR A 214 -18.16 -7.72 -8.79
N ALA A 215 -17.60 -7.77 -10.00
CA ALA A 215 -17.98 -6.92 -11.11
C ALA A 215 -18.88 -7.69 -12.08
N TYR A 216 -20.07 -7.13 -12.36
CA TYR A 216 -21.00 -7.67 -13.34
C TYR A 216 -21.55 -6.55 -14.23
N GLY A 217 -21.12 -6.52 -15.49
CA GLY A 217 -21.42 -5.44 -16.39
C GLY A 217 -20.92 -4.10 -15.83
N PRO A 218 -21.78 -3.07 -15.74
CA PRO A 218 -21.38 -1.76 -15.22
C PRO A 218 -21.39 -1.69 -13.67
N VAL A 219 -21.78 -2.73 -12.98
CA VAL A 219 -21.92 -2.75 -11.51
C VAL A 219 -20.76 -3.47 -10.88
N THR A 220 -20.17 -2.88 -9.84
CA THR A 220 -19.20 -3.53 -8.96
C THR A 220 -19.71 -3.44 -7.53
N ALA A 221 -19.81 -4.58 -6.85
CA ALA A 221 -20.11 -4.66 -5.44
C ALA A 221 -18.88 -5.15 -4.69
N THR A 222 -18.51 -4.48 -3.60
CA THR A 222 -17.36 -4.83 -2.77
C THR A 222 -17.78 -4.88 -1.30
N ALA A 223 -17.26 -5.86 -0.58
CA ALA A 223 -17.38 -5.97 0.86
C ALA A 223 -16.00 -6.30 1.44
N SER A 224 -15.67 -5.69 2.55
CA SER A 224 -14.43 -5.95 3.26
C SER A 224 -14.61 -5.84 4.77
N ASN A 225 -13.68 -6.42 5.48
CA ASN A 225 -13.57 -6.30 6.92
C ASN A 225 -12.10 -6.35 7.31
N SER A 226 -11.74 -5.57 8.30
CA SER A 226 -10.46 -5.63 8.99
C SER A 226 -10.73 -5.72 10.47
N ASP A 227 -10.27 -6.78 11.08
CA ASP A 227 -10.36 -7.05 12.51
C ASP A 227 -8.96 -7.06 13.10
N PHE A 228 -8.75 -6.23 14.11
CA PHE A 228 -7.50 -6.10 14.84
C PHE A 228 -7.74 -6.41 16.32
N ASP A 229 -7.42 -7.63 16.69
CA ASP A 229 -7.52 -8.16 18.05
C ASP A 229 -6.20 -7.89 18.80
N VAL A 230 -6.21 -6.89 19.66
CA VAL A 230 -5.03 -6.39 20.37
C VAL A 230 -4.89 -7.07 21.73
N GLU A 231 -3.67 -7.33 22.17
CA GLU A 231 -3.39 -7.85 23.52
C GLU A 231 -4.05 -7.03 24.64
N THR A 232 -4.32 -5.75 24.39
CA THR A 232 -5.07 -4.87 25.28
C THR A 232 -6.49 -4.69 24.74
N VAL A 233 -7.42 -5.49 25.20
CA VAL A 233 -8.84 -5.57 24.75
C VAL A 233 -9.53 -4.22 24.54
N ALA A 234 -9.18 -3.18 25.31
CA ALA A 234 -9.72 -1.84 25.12
C ALA A 234 -9.28 -1.14 23.82
N SER A 235 -8.39 -1.77 23.05
CA SER A 235 -7.87 -1.24 21.80
C SER A 235 -8.25 -2.08 20.59
N ASP A 236 -9.05 -3.14 20.77
CA ASP A 236 -9.59 -3.94 19.67
C ASP A 236 -10.38 -3.06 18.71
N GLN A 237 -10.27 -3.33 17.44
CA GLN A 237 -10.95 -2.56 16.41
C GLN A 237 -11.44 -3.49 15.29
N GLU A 238 -12.70 -3.35 14.94
CA GLU A 238 -13.28 -4.02 13.78
C GLU A 238 -13.84 -2.98 12.81
N LEU A 239 -13.41 -3.04 11.56
CA LEU A 239 -13.91 -2.22 10.46
C LEU A 239 -14.67 -3.10 9.49
N SER A 240 -15.93 -2.80 9.27
CA SER A 240 -16.74 -3.40 8.20
C SER A 240 -17.05 -2.35 7.13
N SER A 241 -16.83 -2.68 5.87
CA SER A 241 -16.97 -1.75 4.76
C SER A 241 -17.71 -2.40 3.59
N TYR A 242 -18.65 -1.67 2.99
CA TYR A 242 -19.46 -2.10 1.86
C TYR A 242 -19.55 -1.00 0.82
N ALA A 243 -19.34 -1.34 -0.44
CA ALA A 243 -19.50 -0.40 -1.54
C ALA A 243 -20.25 -1.01 -2.71
N ILE A 244 -21.01 -0.19 -3.40
CA ILE A 244 -21.57 -0.51 -4.71
C ILE A 244 -21.28 0.64 -5.67
N SER A 245 -20.68 0.31 -6.80
CA SER A 245 -20.29 1.26 -7.84
C SER A 245 -21.03 0.95 -9.13
N TYR A 246 -21.45 2.00 -9.84
CA TYR A 246 -22.05 1.91 -11.16
C TYR A 246 -21.29 2.78 -12.15
N THR A 247 -20.71 2.17 -13.17
CA THR A 247 -20.01 2.87 -14.25
C THR A 247 -21.00 3.33 -15.30
N ILE A 248 -21.15 4.64 -15.45
CA ILE A 248 -22.06 5.27 -16.42
C ILE A 248 -21.37 5.43 -17.79
N SER A 249 -20.10 5.82 -17.75
CA SER A 249 -19.21 5.94 -18.92
C SER A 249 -17.76 5.74 -18.49
N ASP A 250 -16.84 5.77 -19.45
CA ASP A 250 -15.39 5.66 -19.14
C ASP A 250 -14.87 6.81 -18.25
N GLU A 251 -15.58 7.94 -18.21
CA GLU A 251 -15.19 9.12 -17.42
C GLU A 251 -16.10 9.39 -16.22
N LEU A 252 -17.16 8.57 -16.02
CA LEU A 252 -18.14 8.84 -14.98
C LEU A 252 -18.62 7.55 -14.31
N SER A 253 -18.44 7.48 -13.01
CA SER A 253 -19.02 6.45 -12.15
C SER A 253 -19.70 7.07 -10.93
N VAL A 254 -20.61 6.32 -10.33
CA VAL A 254 -21.25 6.67 -9.07
C VAL A 254 -21.04 5.52 -8.09
N THR A 255 -20.53 5.84 -6.92
CA THR A 255 -20.28 4.86 -5.85
C THR A 255 -21.07 5.27 -4.61
N TYR A 256 -21.69 4.30 -3.98
CA TYR A 256 -22.26 4.40 -2.64
C TYR A 256 -21.53 3.43 -1.73
N GLY A 257 -21.02 3.93 -0.60
CA GLY A 257 -20.29 3.15 0.37
C GLY A 257 -20.81 3.39 1.78
N VAL A 258 -20.61 2.42 2.65
CA VAL A 258 -20.90 2.46 4.09
C VAL A 258 -19.73 1.83 4.82
N GLU A 259 -19.24 2.51 5.83
CA GLU A 259 -18.25 2.01 6.77
C GLU A 259 -18.77 2.08 8.18
N ASP A 260 -18.45 1.06 8.95
CA ASP A 260 -18.76 0.98 10.38
C ASP A 260 -17.52 0.48 11.13
N ILE A 261 -17.15 1.21 12.18
CA ILE A 261 -16.01 0.86 13.03
C ILE A 261 -16.49 0.61 14.46
N GLU A 262 -16.25 -0.59 14.92
CA GLU A 262 -16.42 -0.96 16.31
C GLU A 262 -15.07 -0.89 17.04
N LYS A 263 -15.06 -0.29 18.23
CA LYS A 263 -13.87 -0.22 19.09
C LYS A 263 -14.18 -0.94 20.38
N GLY A 264 -13.26 -1.79 20.80
CA GLY A 264 -13.31 -2.46 22.08
C GLY A 264 -13.48 -1.46 23.21
N GLY A 265 -14.45 -1.71 24.11
CA GLY A 265 -14.83 -0.85 25.23
C GLY A 265 -14.23 -1.29 26.55
#